data_4f2f3342d10d09863b65ce4dbbfde6be
#
_entry.id   4f2f3342d10d09863b65ce4dbbfde6be
#
_cell.length_a   1.000
_cell.length_b   1.000
_cell.length_c   1.000
_cell.angle_alpha   90.00
_cell.angle_beta   90.00
_cell.angle_gamma   90.00
#
_symmetry.space_group_name_H-M   'P 1'
#
loop_
_entity.id
_entity.type
_entity.pdbx_description
1 polymer ?
#
loop_
_entity_poly.entity_id
_entity_poly.type
_entity_poly.pdbx_seq_one_letter_code
_entity_poly.pdbx_strand_id
1 'polypeptide(L)'
;MSDTGEPVPEPGELPLSVDPAEVAGPRIDEATGGYRQVSFQRPTGATEIVLVRHGESEPAVPGQPFPMVDGHGDPALAPQGHEQAERVGERLAGSRIDAVYVSTLRRTVQTAAPLLARIGMEATVEPDIREVSLGEWDGGLYRQRIAEGHPLVVQMVQEERWDVIPGAEPMEAFTARVTGALGRLVAAHPDQRIVVCSHGGVIGEALRQAVESPRRFAFVGADNGSISTLVSVAGRWVLRGFNDTAHLQCPQTGRGCRVADPLIR
;
A
#
# COMPACT_ATOMS: atom_id res chain seq x y z
N MET A 1 -45.43 -2.93 -34.85
CA MET A 1 -44.66 -2.53 -33.64
C MET A 1 -43.35 -3.31 -33.72
N SER A 2 -42.36 -2.67 -34.27
CA SER A 2 -41.02 -3.24 -34.52
C SER A 2 -40.17 -3.04 -33.29
N ASP A 3 -39.78 -4.16 -32.72
CA ASP A 3 -38.81 -4.27 -31.63
C ASP A 3 -37.41 -4.02 -32.23
N THR A 4 -36.84 -2.86 -31.95
CA THR A 4 -35.43 -2.56 -32.28
C THR A 4 -34.58 -2.85 -31.05
N GLY A 5 -34.31 -4.12 -30.86
CA GLY A 5 -33.28 -4.57 -29.88
C GLY A 5 -31.89 -4.08 -30.31
N GLU A 6 -31.39 -3.05 -29.66
CA GLU A 6 -29.99 -2.72 -29.73
C GLU A 6 -29.16 -3.89 -29.12
N PRO A 7 -28.11 -4.35 -29.76
CA PRO A 7 -27.27 -5.39 -29.21
C PRO A 7 -26.54 -4.89 -27.97
N VAL A 8 -26.66 -5.62 -26.86
CA VAL A 8 -25.85 -5.43 -25.65
C VAL A 8 -24.40 -5.68 -26.06
N PRO A 9 -23.46 -4.75 -25.76
CA PRO A 9 -22.05 -4.96 -26.09
C PRO A 9 -21.51 -6.14 -25.29
N GLU A 10 -20.83 -7.07 -25.99
CA GLU A 10 -20.11 -8.18 -25.40
C GLU A 10 -19.05 -7.66 -24.41
N PRO A 11 -18.81 -8.33 -23.27
CA PRO A 11 -17.74 -7.93 -22.35
C PRO A 11 -16.42 -8.35 -22.95
N GLY A 12 -15.62 -7.41 -23.44
CA GLY A 12 -14.19 -7.77 -23.58
C GLY A 12 -13.41 -7.25 -24.66
N GLU A 13 -13.48 -6.48 -25.47
CA GLU A 13 -12.33 -5.92 -26.19
C GLU A 13 -12.06 -4.48 -25.73
N LEU A 14 -11.30 -4.37 -24.63
CA LEU A 14 -10.59 -3.13 -24.33
C LEU A 14 -9.63 -2.87 -25.50
N PRO A 15 -9.63 -1.67 -26.09
CA PRO A 15 -8.70 -1.35 -27.15
C PRO A 15 -7.27 -1.51 -26.61
N LEU A 16 -6.58 -2.55 -27.06
CA LEU A 16 -5.14 -2.75 -26.88
C LEU A 16 -4.37 -1.75 -27.78
N SER A 17 -4.67 -0.49 -27.67
CA SER A 17 -3.88 0.54 -28.36
C SER A 17 -3.17 1.42 -27.35
N VAL A 18 -2.30 0.82 -26.55
CA VAL A 18 -1.07 1.54 -26.19
C VAL A 18 -0.19 1.37 -27.43
N ASP A 19 0.04 2.42 -28.20
CA ASP A 19 0.99 2.41 -29.28
C ASP A 19 2.31 1.83 -28.73
N PRO A 20 2.86 0.74 -29.31
CA PRO A 20 4.16 0.23 -28.91
C PRO A 20 5.27 1.30 -28.95
N ALA A 21 5.09 2.37 -29.71
CA ALA A 21 5.97 3.53 -29.74
C ALA A 21 5.84 4.44 -28.51
N GLU A 22 4.71 4.42 -27.77
CA GLU A 22 4.56 5.12 -26.50
C GLU A 22 5.18 4.34 -25.31
N VAL A 23 5.37 3.04 -25.46
CA VAL A 23 6.19 2.22 -24.55
C VAL A 23 7.64 2.35 -25.00
N ALA A 24 8.32 3.44 -24.62
CA ALA A 24 9.73 3.71 -24.85
C ALA A 24 10.29 3.01 -26.12
N GLY A 25 10.18 3.67 -27.26
CA GLY A 25 10.69 3.15 -28.56
C GLY A 25 12.10 2.60 -28.44
N PRO A 26 12.48 1.63 -29.27
CA PRO A 26 13.79 0.98 -29.20
C PRO A 26 14.86 2.07 -29.28
N ARG A 27 15.69 2.18 -28.25
CA ARG A 27 16.87 3.05 -28.30
C ARG A 27 17.93 2.33 -29.13
N ILE A 28 18.13 2.82 -30.34
CA ILE A 28 19.22 2.36 -31.17
C ILE A 28 20.51 2.96 -30.62
N ASP A 29 21.50 2.12 -30.43
CA ASP A 29 22.86 2.54 -30.12
C ASP A 29 23.47 3.06 -31.43
N GLU A 30 23.70 4.36 -31.53
CA GLU A 30 24.16 5.01 -32.76
C GLU A 30 25.56 4.53 -33.19
N ALA A 31 26.37 4.05 -32.23
CA ALA A 31 27.72 3.56 -32.55
C ALA A 31 27.74 2.15 -33.14
N THR A 32 26.76 1.32 -32.75
CA THR A 32 26.73 -0.11 -33.15
C THR A 32 25.58 -0.47 -34.05
N GLY A 33 24.55 0.41 -34.15
CA GLY A 33 23.27 0.11 -34.80
C GLY A 33 22.44 -0.93 -34.07
N GLY A 34 22.85 -1.32 -32.86
CA GLY A 34 22.18 -2.33 -32.03
C GLY A 34 21.02 -1.79 -31.26
N TYR A 35 20.09 -2.66 -30.87
CA TYR A 35 18.93 -2.31 -30.01
C TYR A 35 19.30 -2.43 -28.54
N ARG A 36 19.19 -1.34 -27.79
CA ARG A 36 19.50 -1.31 -26.35
C ARG A 36 18.28 -1.74 -25.53
N GLN A 37 18.52 -2.46 -24.44
CA GLN A 37 17.53 -2.63 -23.38
C GLN A 37 17.13 -1.26 -22.82
N VAL A 38 15.83 -1.03 -22.64
CA VAL A 38 15.31 0.19 -22.02
C VAL A 38 14.79 -0.12 -20.63
N SER A 39 15.12 0.77 -19.68
CA SER A 39 14.48 0.74 -18.37
C SER A 39 13.03 1.21 -18.48
N PHE A 40 12.19 0.73 -17.59
CA PHE A 40 10.82 1.19 -17.50
C PHE A 40 10.78 2.73 -17.39
N GLN A 41 10.00 3.34 -18.25
CA GLN A 41 9.65 4.75 -18.18
C GLN A 41 8.17 4.83 -17.81
N ARG A 42 7.84 5.74 -16.88
CA ARG A 42 6.44 5.98 -16.52
C ARG A 42 5.74 6.55 -17.76
N PRO A 43 4.64 5.93 -18.24
CA PRO A 43 3.89 6.48 -19.37
C PRO A 43 3.32 7.86 -19.07
N THR A 44 3.11 8.67 -20.11
CA THR A 44 2.39 9.94 -20.01
C THR A 44 0.97 9.71 -19.51
N GLY A 45 0.48 10.56 -18.63
CA GLY A 45 -0.83 10.44 -17.97
C GLY A 45 -0.84 9.45 -16.80
N ALA A 46 0.25 8.73 -16.53
CA ALA A 46 0.29 7.75 -15.47
C ALA A 46 0.45 8.38 -14.08
N THR A 47 -0.32 7.88 -13.12
CA THR A 47 -0.11 8.18 -11.69
C THR A 47 0.81 7.12 -11.07
N GLU A 48 1.87 7.56 -10.41
CA GLU A 48 2.72 6.69 -9.60
C GLU A 48 2.36 6.83 -8.12
N ILE A 49 1.96 5.73 -7.49
CA ILE A 49 1.61 5.68 -6.07
C ILE A 49 2.71 4.96 -5.31
N VAL A 50 3.37 5.69 -4.42
CA VAL A 50 4.35 5.17 -3.47
C VAL A 50 3.64 4.88 -2.16
N LEU A 51 3.31 3.62 -1.93
CA LEU A 51 2.66 3.14 -0.72
C LEU A 51 3.71 2.93 0.37
N VAL A 52 3.54 3.57 1.52
CA VAL A 52 4.43 3.45 2.69
C VAL A 52 3.63 2.85 3.84
N ARG A 53 4.06 1.69 4.36
CA ARG A 53 3.49 1.21 5.62
C ARG A 53 4.02 2.06 6.77
N HIS A 54 3.13 2.46 7.67
CA HIS A 54 3.55 3.20 8.88
C HIS A 54 4.69 2.47 9.63
N GLY A 55 5.53 3.23 10.32
CA GLY A 55 6.58 2.72 11.20
C GLY A 55 6.02 1.87 12.34
N GLU A 56 6.88 1.13 13.02
CA GLU A 56 6.48 0.32 14.16
C GLU A 56 5.73 1.17 15.20
N SER A 57 4.58 0.70 15.64
CA SER A 57 3.79 1.39 16.66
C SER A 57 4.00 0.75 18.03
N GLU A 58 3.68 1.50 19.08
CA GLU A 58 3.78 1.06 20.48
C GLU A 58 3.27 -0.37 20.67
N PRO A 59 3.91 -1.16 21.56
CA PRO A 59 3.50 -2.53 21.82
C PRO A 59 2.13 -2.59 22.49
N ALA A 60 1.35 -3.63 22.16
CA ALA A 60 0.13 -3.93 22.89
C ALA A 60 0.48 -4.52 24.26
N VAL A 61 -0.07 -3.93 25.33
CA VAL A 61 0.11 -4.39 26.70
C VAL A 61 -1.19 -4.99 27.20
N PRO A 62 -1.20 -6.24 27.71
CA PRO A 62 -2.41 -6.86 28.23
C PRO A 62 -3.08 -5.99 29.30
N GLY A 63 -4.39 -5.80 29.18
CA GLY A 63 -5.18 -4.95 30.09
C GLY A 63 -5.03 -3.44 29.87
N GLN A 64 -4.25 -3.00 28.89
CA GLN A 64 -4.08 -1.60 28.51
C GLN A 64 -4.40 -1.40 27.02
N PRO A 65 -5.67 -1.26 26.65
CA PRO A 65 -6.05 -1.09 25.24
C PRO A 65 -5.51 0.22 24.69
N PHE A 66 -5.18 0.24 23.41
CA PHE A 66 -4.82 1.47 22.71
C PHE A 66 -5.98 2.47 22.72
N PRO A 67 -5.68 3.79 22.67
CA PRO A 67 -6.70 4.78 22.34
C PRO A 67 -7.42 4.39 21.05
N MET A 68 -8.72 4.68 20.99
CA MET A 68 -9.56 4.34 19.85
C MET A 68 -9.94 5.59 19.07
N VAL A 69 -9.91 5.49 17.74
CA VAL A 69 -10.41 6.52 16.81
C VAL A 69 -11.31 5.83 15.80
N ASP A 70 -12.57 6.22 15.73
CA ASP A 70 -13.57 5.67 14.82
C ASP A 70 -13.59 4.12 14.78
N GLY A 71 -13.54 3.49 15.94
CA GLY A 71 -13.54 2.03 16.06
C GLY A 71 -12.20 1.33 15.78
N HIS A 72 -11.12 2.07 15.53
CA HIS A 72 -9.78 1.52 15.28
C HIS A 72 -8.83 1.86 16.43
N GLY A 73 -7.99 0.92 16.81
CA GLY A 73 -6.89 1.19 17.73
C GLY A 73 -5.88 2.18 17.13
N ASP A 74 -5.54 3.23 17.87
CA ASP A 74 -4.67 4.31 17.44
C ASP A 74 -3.42 4.48 18.31
N PRO A 75 -2.51 3.46 18.37
CA PRO A 75 -1.22 3.62 19.03
C PRO A 75 -0.34 4.64 18.27
N ALA A 76 0.51 5.36 19.02
CA ALA A 76 1.57 6.16 18.45
C ALA A 76 2.69 5.27 17.86
N LEU A 77 3.65 5.88 17.15
CA LEU A 77 4.88 5.18 16.78
C LEU A 77 5.72 4.91 18.04
N ALA A 78 6.32 3.73 18.08
CA ALA A 78 7.39 3.40 19.01
C ALA A 78 8.69 4.15 18.60
N PRO A 79 9.71 4.22 19.47
CA PRO A 79 10.99 4.86 19.12
C PRO A 79 11.58 4.31 17.80
N GLN A 80 11.56 3.00 17.60
CA GLN A 80 12.01 2.39 16.35
C GLN A 80 11.16 2.81 15.14
N GLY A 81 9.86 2.99 15.33
CA GLY A 81 8.97 3.49 14.28
C GLY A 81 9.29 4.92 13.86
N HIS A 82 9.72 5.77 14.79
CA HIS A 82 10.20 7.10 14.48
C HIS A 82 11.52 7.06 13.68
N GLU A 83 12.45 6.16 14.01
CA GLU A 83 13.68 5.96 13.22
C GLU A 83 13.36 5.46 11.80
N GLN A 84 12.39 4.54 11.65
CA GLN A 84 11.93 4.09 10.35
C GLN A 84 11.31 5.24 9.54
N ALA A 85 10.50 6.10 10.18
CA ALA A 85 9.90 7.27 9.56
C ALA A 85 10.96 8.26 9.04
N GLU A 86 12.02 8.53 9.82
CA GLU A 86 13.15 9.36 9.39
C GLU A 86 13.81 8.79 8.13
N ARG A 87 14.09 7.49 8.09
CA ARG A 87 14.72 6.83 6.94
C ARG A 87 13.81 6.82 5.70
N VAL A 88 12.50 6.66 5.87
CA VAL A 88 11.51 6.85 4.80
C VAL A 88 11.58 8.27 4.26
N GLY A 89 11.60 9.26 5.15
CA GLY A 89 11.73 10.67 4.77
C GLY A 89 13.01 10.94 3.97
N GLU A 90 14.15 10.45 4.42
CA GLU A 90 15.44 10.55 3.72
C GLU A 90 15.40 9.88 2.34
N ARG A 91 14.84 8.67 2.27
CA ARG A 91 14.76 7.87 1.03
C ARG A 91 13.93 8.54 -0.05
N LEU A 92 12.84 9.22 0.33
CA LEU A 92 11.88 9.79 -0.61
C LEU A 92 12.12 11.27 -0.92
N ALA A 93 12.77 12.02 -0.04
CA ALA A 93 12.96 13.48 -0.20
C ALA A 93 13.71 13.89 -1.47
N GLY A 94 14.60 13.03 -2.00
CA GLY A 94 15.34 13.27 -3.25
C GLY A 94 14.52 13.05 -4.53
N SER A 95 13.25 12.64 -4.41
CA SER A 95 12.36 12.37 -5.54
C SER A 95 11.35 13.51 -5.70
N ARG A 96 10.88 13.74 -6.94
CA ARG A 96 9.71 14.59 -7.13
C ARG A 96 8.49 13.92 -6.50
N ILE A 97 7.81 14.62 -5.61
CA ILE A 97 6.55 14.21 -4.98
C ILE A 97 5.56 15.35 -5.19
N ASP A 98 4.39 15.02 -5.71
CA ASP A 98 3.37 16.01 -6.07
C ASP A 98 2.26 16.10 -5.00
N ALA A 99 2.03 15.03 -4.20
CA ALA A 99 1.13 15.03 -3.06
C ALA A 99 1.48 13.93 -2.05
N VAL A 100 1.07 14.13 -0.79
CA VAL A 100 1.22 13.15 0.28
C VAL A 100 -0.13 12.92 0.95
N TYR A 101 -0.49 11.65 1.12
CA TYR A 101 -1.72 11.22 1.78
C TYR A 101 -1.42 10.39 3.01
N VAL A 102 -2.26 10.56 4.02
CA VAL A 102 -2.21 9.80 5.28
C VAL A 102 -3.61 9.32 5.65
N SER A 103 -3.73 8.24 6.41
CA SER A 103 -5.00 7.86 7.00
C SER A 103 -5.35 8.75 8.20
N THR A 104 -6.51 8.51 8.81
CA THR A 104 -6.93 9.21 10.04
C THR A 104 -6.14 8.78 11.29
N LEU A 105 -5.31 7.73 11.20
CA LEU A 105 -4.62 7.17 12.35
C LEU A 105 -3.24 7.82 12.54
N ARG A 106 -2.93 8.22 13.79
CA ARG A 106 -1.73 9.02 14.13
C ARG A 106 -0.42 8.42 13.63
N ARG A 107 -0.28 7.10 13.62
CA ARG A 107 0.95 6.43 13.19
C ARG A 107 1.30 6.69 11.72
N THR A 108 0.31 6.92 10.84
CA THR A 108 0.56 7.29 9.44
C THR A 108 0.98 8.75 9.33
N VAL A 109 0.38 9.64 10.11
CA VAL A 109 0.74 11.06 10.20
C VAL A 109 2.17 11.20 10.72
N GLN A 110 2.51 10.48 11.80
CA GLN A 110 3.85 10.48 12.37
C GLN A 110 4.89 9.90 11.38
N THR A 111 4.53 8.90 10.60
CA THR A 111 5.44 8.34 9.58
C THR A 111 5.69 9.30 8.43
N ALA A 112 4.68 10.06 8.02
CA ALA A 112 4.83 11.04 6.95
C ALA A 112 5.58 12.31 7.39
N ALA A 113 5.56 12.66 8.67
CA ALA A 113 6.05 13.95 9.18
C ALA A 113 7.51 14.28 8.79
N PRO A 114 8.50 13.35 8.88
CA PRO A 114 9.86 13.63 8.47
C PRO A 114 10.00 13.92 6.97
N LEU A 115 9.24 13.23 6.12
CA LEU A 115 9.21 13.51 4.69
C LEU A 115 8.63 14.90 4.42
N LEU A 116 7.48 15.21 5.00
CA LEU A 116 6.78 16.49 4.81
C LEU A 116 7.67 17.67 5.22
N ALA A 117 8.39 17.55 6.35
CA ALA A 117 9.33 18.57 6.80
C ALA A 117 10.48 18.80 5.80
N ARG A 118 10.96 17.73 5.13
CA ARG A 118 12.06 17.83 4.16
C ARG A 118 11.63 18.43 2.82
N ILE A 119 10.40 18.16 2.39
CA ILE A 119 9.91 18.63 1.08
C ILE A 119 9.04 19.88 1.17
N GLY A 120 8.74 20.38 2.37
CA GLY A 120 7.96 21.61 2.58
C GLY A 120 6.49 21.45 2.17
N MET A 121 5.89 20.28 2.33
CA MET A 121 4.49 19.98 1.97
C MET A 121 3.65 19.64 3.20
N GLU A 122 2.34 19.68 3.03
CA GLU A 122 1.37 19.17 3.98
C GLU A 122 0.74 17.88 3.45
N ALA A 123 0.27 17.02 4.35
CA ALA A 123 -0.45 15.80 3.97
C ALA A 123 -1.95 16.06 3.91
N THR A 124 -2.60 15.40 2.94
CA THR A 124 -4.06 15.31 2.88
C THR A 124 -4.52 14.03 3.57
N VAL A 125 -5.54 14.12 4.42
CA VAL A 125 -6.15 12.95 5.06
C VAL A 125 -7.11 12.27 4.08
N GLU A 126 -6.89 10.97 3.82
CA GLU A 126 -7.81 10.11 3.07
C GLU A 126 -8.34 9.02 4.03
N PRO A 127 -9.58 9.11 4.49
CA PRO A 127 -10.12 8.18 5.50
C PRO A 127 -10.20 6.73 5.00
N ASP A 128 -10.41 6.50 3.72
CA ASP A 128 -10.62 5.16 3.16
C ASP A 128 -9.33 4.34 3.00
N ILE A 129 -8.13 4.95 3.26
CA ILE A 129 -6.88 4.21 3.39
C ILE A 129 -6.55 3.83 4.84
N ARG A 130 -7.49 3.94 5.77
CA ARG A 130 -7.38 3.47 7.14
C ARG A 130 -7.30 1.95 7.18
N GLU A 131 -6.64 1.38 8.20
CA GLU A 131 -6.51 -0.08 8.32
C GLU A 131 -7.87 -0.78 8.35
N VAL A 132 -7.89 -2.07 8.05
CA VAL A 132 -9.09 -2.90 8.25
C VAL A 132 -9.51 -2.85 9.72
N SER A 133 -10.80 -2.65 9.97
CA SER A 133 -11.29 -2.76 11.35
C SER A 133 -11.32 -4.23 11.77
N LEU A 134 -10.70 -4.51 12.89
CA LEU A 134 -10.62 -5.86 13.46
C LEU A 134 -11.70 -6.13 14.53
N GLY A 135 -12.69 -5.24 14.63
CA GLY A 135 -13.84 -5.41 15.50
C GLY A 135 -13.43 -5.63 16.96
N GLU A 136 -13.80 -6.76 17.55
CA GLU A 136 -13.49 -7.08 18.95
C GLU A 136 -11.98 -7.20 19.23
N TRP A 137 -11.15 -7.33 18.20
CA TRP A 137 -9.71 -7.45 18.36
C TRP A 137 -8.96 -6.12 18.14
N ASP A 138 -9.66 -5.04 17.88
CA ASP A 138 -9.08 -3.72 17.90
C ASP A 138 -8.54 -3.34 19.29
N GLY A 139 -7.80 -2.23 19.39
CA GLY A 139 -7.22 -1.80 20.67
C GLY A 139 -6.02 -2.61 21.14
N GLY A 140 -5.44 -3.47 20.28
CA GLY A 140 -4.23 -4.24 20.58
C GLY A 140 -4.45 -5.73 20.82
N LEU A 141 -5.69 -6.19 20.97
CA LEU A 141 -6.01 -7.59 21.25
C LEU A 141 -5.58 -8.51 20.09
N TYR A 142 -5.64 -8.02 18.85
CA TYR A 142 -5.15 -8.75 17.67
C TYR A 142 -3.72 -9.27 17.83
N ARG A 143 -2.79 -8.42 18.28
CA ARG A 143 -1.40 -8.81 18.50
C ARG A 143 -1.24 -9.86 19.58
N GLN A 144 -2.03 -9.74 20.64
CA GLN A 144 -2.07 -10.72 21.71
C GLN A 144 -2.58 -12.07 21.21
N ARG A 145 -3.69 -12.10 20.44
CA ARG A 145 -4.27 -13.32 19.88
C ARG A 145 -3.33 -14.03 18.92
N ILE A 146 -2.57 -13.28 18.11
CA ILE A 146 -1.51 -13.86 17.27
C ILE A 146 -0.44 -14.55 18.12
N ALA A 147 0.07 -13.85 19.14
CA ALA A 147 1.11 -14.40 20.02
C ALA A 147 0.64 -15.64 20.80
N GLU A 148 -0.64 -15.72 21.15
CA GLU A 148 -1.28 -16.85 21.84
C GLU A 148 -1.61 -18.01 20.89
N GLY A 149 -1.52 -17.85 19.57
CA GLY A 149 -1.92 -18.86 18.58
C GLY A 149 -3.42 -19.14 18.57
N HIS A 150 -4.25 -18.11 18.80
CA HIS A 150 -5.69 -18.24 18.90
C HIS A 150 -6.31 -18.94 17.66
N PRO A 151 -7.28 -19.87 17.80
CA PRO A 151 -7.83 -20.63 16.67
C PRO A 151 -8.36 -19.78 15.51
N LEU A 152 -8.97 -18.61 15.79
CA LEU A 152 -9.43 -17.71 14.74
C LEU A 152 -8.28 -17.09 13.93
N VAL A 153 -7.05 -17.03 14.46
CA VAL A 153 -5.87 -16.61 13.66
C VAL A 153 -5.57 -17.64 12.59
N VAL A 154 -5.64 -18.93 12.95
CA VAL A 154 -5.45 -20.03 11.99
C VAL A 154 -6.53 -19.98 10.91
N GLN A 155 -7.79 -19.81 11.30
CA GLN A 155 -8.91 -19.69 10.38
C GLN A 155 -8.75 -18.48 9.45
N MET A 156 -8.41 -17.32 9.98
CA MET A 156 -8.15 -16.09 9.24
C MET A 156 -7.10 -16.29 8.12
N VAL A 157 -6.00 -16.96 8.44
CA VAL A 157 -4.93 -17.25 7.49
C VAL A 157 -5.37 -18.28 6.45
N GLN A 158 -6.09 -19.34 6.87
CA GLN A 158 -6.57 -20.39 5.96
C GLN A 158 -7.63 -19.89 4.98
N GLU A 159 -8.55 -19.04 5.45
CA GLU A 159 -9.61 -18.47 4.65
C GLU A 159 -9.21 -17.18 3.93
N GLU A 160 -8.03 -16.64 4.25
CA GLU A 160 -7.50 -15.37 3.73
C GLU A 160 -8.50 -14.22 3.90
N ARG A 161 -9.07 -14.08 5.11
CA ARG A 161 -10.06 -13.03 5.42
C ARG A 161 -10.01 -12.56 6.87
N TRP A 162 -10.23 -11.24 7.07
CA TRP A 162 -10.22 -10.61 8.40
C TRP A 162 -11.54 -10.79 9.15
N ASP A 163 -12.65 -10.86 8.44
CA ASP A 163 -14.00 -10.86 8.99
C ASP A 163 -14.48 -12.21 9.57
N VAL A 164 -13.56 -13.15 9.76
CA VAL A 164 -13.72 -14.26 10.71
C VAL A 164 -13.64 -13.78 12.17
N ILE A 165 -13.05 -12.60 12.38
CA ILE A 165 -12.96 -11.95 13.69
C ILE A 165 -14.32 -11.30 13.99
N PRO A 166 -14.92 -11.54 15.16
CA PRO A 166 -16.22 -10.97 15.51
C PRO A 166 -16.22 -9.44 15.43
N GLY A 167 -17.21 -8.88 14.73
CA GLY A 167 -17.35 -7.44 14.54
C GLY A 167 -16.33 -6.78 13.61
N ALA A 168 -15.45 -7.55 12.97
CA ALA A 168 -14.51 -6.99 12.00
C ALA A 168 -15.23 -6.48 10.75
N GLU A 169 -14.58 -5.58 10.04
CA GLU A 169 -15.06 -5.01 8.78
C GLU A 169 -15.25 -6.12 7.74
N PRO A 170 -16.43 -6.22 7.09
CA PRO A 170 -16.65 -7.20 6.03
C PRO A 170 -15.63 -7.03 4.90
N MET A 171 -15.08 -8.14 4.40
CA MET A 171 -14.04 -8.10 3.35
C MET A 171 -14.47 -7.34 2.10
N GLU A 172 -15.73 -7.45 1.70
CA GLU A 172 -16.29 -6.76 0.54
C GLU A 172 -16.35 -5.23 0.75
N ALA A 173 -16.68 -4.78 1.98
CA ALA A 173 -16.68 -3.36 2.34
C ALA A 173 -15.24 -2.80 2.35
N PHE A 174 -14.30 -3.55 2.95
CA PHE A 174 -12.89 -3.22 2.95
C PHE A 174 -12.33 -3.09 1.53
N THR A 175 -12.56 -4.10 0.68
CA THR A 175 -12.17 -4.08 -0.73
C THR A 175 -12.76 -2.88 -1.47
N ALA A 176 -14.05 -2.61 -1.29
CA ALA A 176 -14.74 -1.51 -1.98
C ALA A 176 -14.18 -0.13 -1.61
N ARG A 177 -13.92 0.13 -0.29
CA ARG A 177 -13.38 1.44 0.11
C ARG A 177 -11.94 1.65 -0.36
N VAL A 178 -11.10 0.61 -0.33
CA VAL A 178 -9.72 0.68 -0.84
C VAL A 178 -9.73 0.93 -2.35
N THR A 179 -10.58 0.22 -3.12
CA THR A 179 -10.77 0.46 -4.56
C THR A 179 -11.20 1.90 -4.83
N GLY A 180 -12.18 2.39 -4.07
CA GLY A 180 -12.69 3.75 -4.22
C GLY A 180 -11.61 4.81 -3.92
N ALA A 181 -10.82 4.61 -2.85
CA ALA A 181 -9.71 5.51 -2.53
C ALA A 181 -8.66 5.55 -3.63
N LEU A 182 -8.20 4.39 -4.11
CA LEU A 182 -7.22 4.31 -5.20
C LEU A 182 -7.74 4.98 -6.47
N GLY A 183 -9.02 4.77 -6.82
CA GLY A 183 -9.64 5.41 -7.97
C GLY A 183 -9.65 6.94 -7.86
N ARG A 184 -10.03 7.50 -6.69
CA ARG A 184 -9.99 8.94 -6.44
C ARG A 184 -8.58 9.51 -6.53
N LEU A 185 -7.60 8.82 -5.93
CA LEU A 185 -6.20 9.24 -5.95
C LEU A 185 -5.64 9.28 -7.37
N VAL A 186 -5.91 8.25 -8.18
CA VAL A 186 -5.47 8.22 -9.59
C VAL A 186 -6.14 9.32 -10.40
N ALA A 187 -7.45 9.51 -10.25
CA ALA A 187 -8.19 10.53 -10.99
C ALA A 187 -7.72 11.96 -10.67
N ALA A 188 -7.27 12.21 -9.43
CA ALA A 188 -6.81 13.52 -9.00
C ALA A 188 -5.36 13.83 -9.43
N HIS A 189 -4.57 12.83 -9.81
CA HIS A 189 -3.11 12.96 -9.97
C HIS A 189 -2.54 12.42 -11.30
N PRO A 190 -3.12 12.79 -12.48
CA PRO A 190 -2.54 12.40 -13.76
C PRO A 190 -1.12 12.98 -13.92
N ASP A 191 -0.18 12.19 -14.44
CA ASP A 191 1.25 12.51 -14.59
C ASP A 191 2.00 12.85 -13.28
N GLN A 192 1.44 12.50 -12.14
CA GLN A 192 2.00 12.83 -10.84
C GLN A 192 2.53 11.59 -10.11
N ARG A 193 3.40 11.85 -9.14
CA ARG A 193 3.90 10.88 -8.18
C ARG A 193 3.44 11.28 -6.79
N ILE A 194 2.66 10.39 -6.16
CA ILE A 194 2.11 10.64 -4.83
C ILE A 194 2.63 9.62 -3.82
N VAL A 195 2.74 10.05 -2.57
CA VAL A 195 3.07 9.17 -1.43
C VAL A 195 1.81 8.94 -0.61
N VAL A 196 1.56 7.69 -0.26
CA VAL A 196 0.39 7.26 0.52
C VAL A 196 0.88 6.49 1.73
N CYS A 197 0.91 7.13 2.91
CA CYS A 197 1.24 6.47 4.17
C CYS A 197 0.00 5.75 4.70
N SER A 198 0.06 4.44 4.76
CA SER A 198 -1.08 3.58 5.11
C SER A 198 -0.65 2.37 5.94
N HIS A 199 -1.34 1.25 5.85
CA HIS A 199 -1.28 0.10 6.73
C HIS A 199 -1.10 -1.19 5.96
N GLY A 200 -0.71 -2.25 6.67
CA GLY A 200 -0.38 -3.54 6.05
C GLY A 200 -1.54 -4.17 5.29
N GLY A 201 -2.75 -4.17 5.87
CA GLY A 201 -3.93 -4.72 5.21
C GLY A 201 -4.32 -3.92 3.96
N VAL A 202 -4.31 -2.59 4.04
CA VAL A 202 -4.63 -1.71 2.89
C VAL A 202 -3.61 -1.86 1.76
N ILE A 203 -2.32 -1.91 2.08
CA ILE A 203 -1.27 -2.11 1.07
C ILE A 203 -1.45 -3.46 0.40
N GLY A 204 -1.65 -4.53 1.20
CA GLY A 204 -1.90 -5.87 0.66
C GLY A 204 -3.10 -5.91 -0.29
N GLU A 205 -4.21 -5.28 0.08
CA GLU A 205 -5.42 -5.22 -0.73
C GLU A 205 -5.22 -4.37 -2.01
N ALA A 206 -4.55 -3.22 -1.91
CA ALA A 206 -4.23 -2.38 -3.06
C ALA A 206 -3.38 -3.13 -4.11
N LEU A 207 -2.36 -3.87 -3.64
CA LEU A 207 -1.50 -4.66 -4.53
C LEU A 207 -2.25 -5.85 -5.11
N ARG A 208 -3.06 -6.54 -4.30
CA ARG A 208 -3.91 -7.64 -4.77
C ARG A 208 -4.81 -7.23 -5.93
N GLN A 209 -5.48 -6.07 -5.77
CA GLN A 209 -6.34 -5.52 -6.81
C GLN A 209 -5.54 -5.14 -8.07
N ALA A 210 -4.41 -4.48 -7.89
CA ALA A 210 -3.57 -4.03 -9.00
C ALA A 210 -3.06 -5.18 -9.89
N VAL A 211 -2.85 -6.37 -9.32
CA VAL A 211 -2.40 -7.55 -10.08
C VAL A 211 -3.50 -8.59 -10.27
N GLU A 212 -4.75 -8.27 -9.91
CA GLU A 212 -5.92 -9.13 -10.06
C GLU A 212 -5.73 -10.53 -9.41
N SER A 213 -5.00 -10.56 -8.27
CA SER A 213 -4.75 -11.82 -7.57
C SER A 213 -6.05 -12.40 -7.01
N PRO A 214 -6.35 -13.69 -7.26
CA PRO A 214 -7.49 -14.36 -6.65
C PRO A 214 -7.28 -14.60 -5.15
N ARG A 215 -6.02 -14.64 -4.69
CA ARG A 215 -5.65 -14.82 -3.29
C ARG A 215 -5.73 -13.50 -2.53
N ARG A 216 -6.56 -13.45 -1.49
CA ARG A 216 -6.79 -12.22 -0.72
C ARG A 216 -5.55 -11.79 0.07
N PHE A 217 -4.79 -12.73 0.62
CA PHE A 217 -3.59 -12.47 1.42
C PHE A 217 -2.28 -12.61 0.63
N ALA A 218 -2.32 -12.50 -0.71
CA ALA A 218 -1.12 -12.63 -1.55
C ALA A 218 -0.01 -11.63 -1.21
N PHE A 219 -0.36 -10.45 -0.67
CA PHE A 219 0.55 -9.37 -0.31
C PHE A 219 0.40 -8.91 1.14
N VAL A 220 -0.12 -9.77 2.01
CA VAL A 220 -0.11 -9.51 3.46
C VAL A 220 1.33 -9.63 3.97
N GLY A 221 1.71 -8.77 4.92
CA GLY A 221 3.03 -8.81 5.54
C GLY A 221 4.03 -7.80 4.98
N ALA A 222 3.58 -6.69 4.40
CA ALA A 222 4.48 -5.55 4.19
C ALA A 222 5.11 -5.13 5.53
N ASP A 223 6.43 -4.90 5.60
CA ASP A 223 7.16 -4.53 6.82
C ASP A 223 6.89 -3.08 7.22
N ASN A 224 7.04 -2.77 8.53
CA ASN A 224 6.93 -1.40 9.01
C ASN A 224 7.97 -0.49 8.36
N GLY A 225 7.53 0.65 7.82
CA GLY A 225 8.37 1.58 7.07
C GLY A 225 8.74 1.08 5.66
N SER A 226 8.22 -0.04 5.19
CA SER A 226 8.47 -0.52 3.82
C SER A 226 7.80 0.35 2.77
N ILE A 227 8.36 0.30 1.56
CA ILE A 227 7.88 1.03 0.39
C ILE A 227 7.43 0.02 -0.67
N SER A 228 6.20 0.22 -1.19
CA SER A 228 5.69 -0.51 -2.35
C SER A 228 5.27 0.50 -3.42
N THR A 229 5.39 0.16 -4.70
CA THR A 229 5.13 1.11 -5.78
C THR A 229 4.18 0.54 -6.81
N LEU A 230 3.09 1.27 -7.06
CA LEU A 230 2.13 1.02 -8.12
C LEU A 230 2.18 2.14 -9.16
N VAL A 231 1.93 1.81 -10.41
CA VAL A 231 1.70 2.77 -11.48
C VAL A 231 0.33 2.47 -12.11
N SER A 232 -0.50 3.49 -12.24
CA SER A 232 -1.80 3.39 -12.92
C SER A 232 -1.83 4.28 -14.15
N VAL A 233 -2.27 3.74 -15.27
CA VAL A 233 -2.47 4.48 -16.53
C VAL A 233 -3.64 3.87 -17.30
N ALA A 234 -4.57 4.72 -17.75
CA ALA A 234 -5.74 4.30 -18.54
C ALA A 234 -6.50 3.11 -17.90
N GLY A 235 -6.69 3.13 -16.57
CA GLY A 235 -7.37 2.07 -15.83
C GLY A 235 -6.57 0.78 -15.63
N ARG A 236 -5.35 0.70 -16.13
CA ARG A 236 -4.44 -0.45 -15.95
C ARG A 236 -3.45 -0.18 -14.84
N TRP A 237 -3.10 -1.25 -14.11
CA TRP A 237 -2.15 -1.19 -13.03
C TRP A 237 -0.87 -1.96 -13.32
N VAL A 238 0.25 -1.44 -12.85
CA VAL A 238 1.55 -2.10 -12.90
C VAL A 238 2.16 -2.07 -11.50
N LEU A 239 2.42 -3.24 -10.92
CA LEU A 239 3.22 -3.36 -9.70
C LEU A 239 4.70 -3.21 -10.04
N ARG A 240 5.35 -2.19 -9.49
CA ARG A 240 6.76 -1.90 -9.72
C ARG A 240 7.69 -2.39 -8.62
N GLY A 241 7.16 -2.53 -7.40
CA GLY A 241 7.91 -3.04 -6.25
C GLY A 241 6.98 -3.33 -5.08
N PHE A 242 7.33 -4.36 -4.31
CA PHE A 242 6.66 -4.72 -3.07
C PHE A 242 7.68 -4.86 -1.95
N ASN A 243 7.36 -4.26 -0.79
CA ASN A 243 8.09 -4.42 0.46
C ASN A 243 9.59 -4.06 0.39
N ASP A 244 9.94 -2.97 -0.32
CA ASP A 244 11.32 -2.46 -0.30
C ASP A 244 11.66 -1.88 1.09
N THR A 245 12.61 -2.49 1.77
CA THR A 245 13.14 -2.10 3.09
C THR A 245 14.62 -1.74 3.04
N ALA A 246 15.21 -1.60 1.85
CA ALA A 246 16.65 -1.36 1.69
C ALA A 246 17.13 -0.10 2.46
N HIS A 247 16.30 0.93 2.53
CA HIS A 247 16.58 2.15 3.28
C HIS A 247 16.57 1.98 4.81
N LEU A 248 15.94 0.91 5.31
CA LEU A 248 15.87 0.61 6.75
C LEU A 248 17.11 -0.16 7.25
N GLN A 249 17.89 -0.73 6.33
CA GLN A 249 19.11 -1.45 6.69
C GLN A 249 20.16 -0.46 7.16
N CYS A 250 20.73 -0.68 8.36
CA CYS A 250 21.85 0.09 8.82
C CYS A 250 23.06 -0.15 7.89
N PRO A 251 23.82 0.90 7.48
CA PRO A 251 25.12 0.68 6.86
C PRO A 251 25.92 -0.23 7.81
N GLN A 252 26.37 -1.36 7.32
CA GLN A 252 26.92 -2.50 8.04
C GLN A 252 27.80 -2.12 9.25
N THR A 253 27.21 -2.01 10.42
CA THR A 253 27.87 -2.23 11.69
C THR A 253 27.24 -3.49 12.30
N GLY A 254 27.68 -4.62 11.85
CA GLY A 254 27.71 -5.97 12.39
C GLY A 254 26.69 -6.48 13.41
N ARG A 255 25.49 -5.91 13.55
CA ARG A 255 24.43 -6.46 14.40
C ARG A 255 23.13 -6.53 13.63
N GLY A 256 22.76 -7.75 13.23
CA GLY A 256 21.59 -8.06 12.45
C GLY A 256 20.30 -7.64 13.15
N CYS A 257 19.53 -6.82 12.50
CA CYS A 257 18.12 -6.61 12.82
C CYS A 257 17.36 -7.84 12.26
N ARG A 258 17.00 -8.78 13.13
CA ARG A 258 16.09 -9.88 12.80
C ARG A 258 14.76 -9.58 13.47
N VAL A 259 13.77 -9.26 12.68
CA VAL A 259 12.37 -9.45 13.07
C VAL A 259 11.78 -10.44 12.07
N ALA A 260 11.65 -11.69 12.49
CA ALA A 260 10.91 -12.70 11.73
C ALA A 260 9.42 -12.51 12.03
N ASP A 261 8.64 -12.22 11.01
CA ASP A 261 7.18 -12.27 11.08
C ASP A 261 6.74 -13.75 11.18
N PRO A 262 6.02 -14.17 12.23
CA PRO A 262 5.62 -15.55 12.41
C PRO A 262 4.56 -16.04 11.40
N LEU A 263 4.01 -15.17 10.54
CA LEU A 263 3.02 -15.53 9.53
C LEU A 263 3.62 -16.18 8.26
N ILE A 264 4.95 -16.30 8.16
CA ILE A 264 5.64 -16.87 6.99
C ILE A 264 6.43 -18.14 7.42
N ARG A 265 5.77 -19.08 8.08
CA ARG A 265 6.34 -20.44 8.26
C ARG A 265 5.35 -21.50 7.82
#